data_a8f7289cf0fc3e6194c8a15d1839efa7
#
_entry.id   a8f7289cf0fc3e6194c8a15d1839efa7
#
_cell.length_a   1.000
_cell.length_b   1.000
_cell.length_c   1.000
_cell.angle_alpha   90.00
_cell.angle_beta   90.00
_cell.angle_gamma   90.00
#
_symmetry.space_group_name_H-M   'P 1'
#
loop_
_entity.id
_entity.type
_entity.pdbx_description
1 polymer ?
#
loop_
_entity_poly.entity_id
_entity_poly.type
_entity_poly.pdbx_seq_one_letter_code
_entity_poly.pdbx_strand_id
1 'polypeptide(L)'
;NIASWRVKETDRIAAVAAELRKVGANVEEGSDFLRIVPPQIFRSPPEGINTYDDHRMAMCFSLAAFGIPVRINDPRCVGKTFPGYFKQFFEVIDVVPVIAIDGPSASGKGTVAARVAAVLGWHYLDSGALYRLTALAARRAAVPWTDETAVAAIAAALDVEFGENSIVLAGEEVGDAIRHEDISVGASQVAALPAVRDALLFRQRAFRRGPGLVADGRDMGSVVFPDAQTKVFL
;
A
#
# COMPACT_ATOMS: atom_id res chain seq x y z
N ASN A 1 -20.82 -25.75 23.87
CA ASN A 1 -19.99 -26.91 23.49
C ASN A 1 -19.55 -26.76 22.04
N ILE A 2 -18.25 -26.69 21.78
CA ILE A 2 -17.63 -26.55 20.45
C ILE A 2 -16.64 -27.71 20.17
N ALA A 3 -16.81 -28.87 20.83
CA ALA A 3 -15.92 -30.03 20.65
C ALA A 3 -15.72 -30.40 19.16
N SER A 4 -16.75 -30.24 18.33
CA SER A 4 -16.68 -30.51 16.89
C SER A 4 -15.70 -29.61 16.12
N TRP A 5 -15.23 -28.51 16.72
CA TRP A 5 -14.23 -27.63 16.11
C TRP A 5 -12.84 -28.26 16.06
N ARG A 6 -12.57 -29.27 16.88
CA ARG A 6 -11.28 -29.99 16.89
C ARG A 6 -11.07 -30.91 15.69
N VAL A 7 -12.15 -31.30 15.03
CA VAL A 7 -12.14 -32.25 13.89
C VAL A 7 -12.61 -31.61 12.59
N LYS A 8 -12.27 -30.36 12.34
CA LYS A 8 -12.55 -29.63 11.11
C LYS A 8 -11.32 -29.64 10.19
N GLU A 9 -11.19 -28.67 9.29
CA GLU A 9 -10.03 -28.48 8.42
C GLU A 9 -8.72 -28.37 9.23
N THR A 10 -8.82 -27.86 10.46
CA THR A 10 -7.80 -27.82 11.49
C THR A 10 -8.42 -28.03 12.84
N ASP A 11 -7.64 -28.24 13.92
CA ASP A 11 -8.11 -28.05 15.28
C ASP A 11 -8.36 -26.56 15.52
N ARG A 12 -9.58 -26.12 15.23
CA ARG A 12 -9.95 -24.70 15.31
C ARG A 12 -9.87 -24.13 16.71
N ILE A 13 -10.07 -24.96 17.78
CA ILE A 13 -9.94 -24.50 19.14
C ILE A 13 -8.50 -24.07 19.40
N ALA A 14 -7.55 -24.95 19.09
CA ALA A 14 -6.12 -24.65 19.25
C ALA A 14 -5.65 -23.52 18.32
N ALA A 15 -6.07 -23.55 17.06
CA ALA A 15 -5.69 -22.53 16.08
C ALA A 15 -6.20 -21.14 16.47
N VAL A 16 -7.49 -21.00 16.81
CA VAL A 16 -8.07 -19.72 17.26
C VAL A 16 -7.40 -19.22 18.53
N ALA A 17 -7.14 -20.10 19.51
CA ALA A 17 -6.46 -19.73 20.75
C ALA A 17 -5.05 -19.21 20.49
N ALA A 18 -4.28 -19.88 19.62
CA ALA A 18 -2.93 -19.47 19.26
C ALA A 18 -2.92 -18.09 18.60
N GLU A 19 -3.78 -17.86 17.60
CA GLU A 19 -3.80 -16.61 16.84
C GLU A 19 -4.37 -15.43 17.65
N LEU A 20 -5.36 -15.66 18.53
CA LEU A 20 -5.86 -14.63 19.43
C LEU A 20 -4.81 -14.18 20.46
N ARG A 21 -3.96 -15.10 20.95
CA ARG A 21 -2.84 -14.73 21.83
C ARG A 21 -1.83 -13.81 21.17
N LYS A 22 -1.59 -13.96 19.85
CA LYS A 22 -0.69 -13.07 19.10
C LYS A 22 -1.20 -11.62 19.06
N VAL A 23 -2.51 -11.42 18.97
CA VAL A 23 -3.10 -10.06 19.01
C VAL A 23 -3.28 -9.53 20.43
N GLY A 24 -2.81 -10.26 21.44
CA GLY A 24 -2.75 -9.82 22.84
C GLY A 24 -3.89 -10.32 23.73
N ALA A 25 -4.81 -11.14 23.23
CA ALA A 25 -5.88 -11.69 24.04
C ALA A 25 -5.36 -12.75 25.06
N ASN A 26 -5.98 -12.79 26.23
CA ASN A 26 -5.80 -13.91 27.16
C ASN A 26 -6.82 -14.99 26.81
N VAL A 27 -6.34 -16.19 26.48
CA VAL A 27 -7.19 -17.28 25.99
C VAL A 27 -6.93 -18.55 26.79
N GLU A 28 -7.99 -19.05 27.39
CA GLU A 28 -8.06 -20.38 28.00
C GLU A 28 -8.81 -21.30 27.05
N GLU A 29 -8.23 -22.45 26.74
CA GLU A 29 -8.83 -23.46 25.86
C GLU A 29 -9.05 -24.76 26.58
N GLY A 30 -10.20 -25.41 26.33
CA GLY A 30 -10.54 -26.73 26.83
C GLY A 30 -10.91 -27.69 25.70
N SER A 31 -11.38 -28.88 26.06
CA SER A 31 -11.79 -29.89 25.08
C SER A 31 -12.92 -29.40 24.15
N ASP A 32 -13.80 -28.56 24.67
CA ASP A 32 -15.03 -28.14 24.00
C ASP A 32 -15.43 -26.68 24.26
N PHE A 33 -14.48 -25.85 24.74
CA PHE A 33 -14.70 -24.43 24.98
C PHE A 33 -13.46 -23.58 24.69
N LEU A 34 -13.70 -22.28 24.52
CA LEU A 34 -12.73 -21.20 24.56
C LEU A 34 -13.26 -20.13 25.52
N ARG A 35 -12.42 -19.68 26.46
CA ARG A 35 -12.66 -18.48 27.22
C ARG A 35 -11.69 -17.40 26.75
N ILE A 36 -12.21 -16.28 26.29
CA ILE A 36 -11.42 -15.21 25.70
C ILE A 36 -11.62 -13.95 26.53
N VAL A 37 -10.51 -13.38 27.00
CA VAL A 37 -10.49 -12.06 27.62
C VAL A 37 -9.76 -11.14 26.64
N PRO A 38 -10.46 -10.17 26.03
CA PRO A 38 -9.86 -9.27 25.06
C PRO A 38 -8.78 -8.40 25.75
N PRO A 39 -7.73 -8.00 25.04
CA PRO A 39 -6.73 -7.08 25.58
C PRO A 39 -7.31 -5.67 25.67
N GLN A 40 -6.76 -4.84 26.56
CA GLN A 40 -7.09 -3.40 26.58
C GLN A 40 -6.58 -2.70 25.31
N ILE A 41 -5.45 -3.16 24.77
CA ILE A 41 -4.84 -2.64 23.53
C ILE A 41 -4.47 -3.84 22.66
N PHE A 42 -5.06 -3.91 21.47
CA PHE A 42 -4.69 -4.91 20.48
C PHE A 42 -3.28 -4.67 19.95
N ARG A 43 -2.55 -5.75 19.67
CA ARG A 43 -1.20 -5.71 19.11
C ARG A 43 -1.19 -6.28 17.69
N SER A 44 -0.51 -5.60 16.78
CA SER A 44 -0.24 -6.12 15.45
C SER A 44 0.85 -7.19 15.54
N PRO A 45 0.58 -8.47 15.22
CA PRO A 45 1.59 -9.52 15.29
C PRO A 45 2.58 -9.38 14.12
N PRO A 46 3.89 -9.21 14.36
CA PRO A 46 4.88 -9.06 13.30
C PRO A 46 5.01 -10.32 12.42
N GLU A 47 4.79 -11.50 12.99
CA GLU A 47 4.78 -12.78 12.29
C GLU A 47 3.51 -13.01 11.45
N GLY A 48 2.48 -12.18 11.64
CA GLY A 48 1.17 -12.32 11.00
C GLY A 48 0.32 -13.45 11.59
N ILE A 49 -0.87 -13.59 11.03
CA ILE A 49 -1.87 -14.59 11.40
C ILE A 49 -1.76 -15.79 10.48
N ASN A 50 -1.58 -16.98 11.05
CA ASN A 50 -1.59 -18.23 10.31
C ASN A 50 -3.01 -18.71 10.07
N THR A 51 -3.29 -19.24 8.90
CA THR A 51 -4.62 -19.70 8.51
C THR A 51 -4.82 -21.19 8.67
N TYR A 52 -3.74 -21.95 8.80
CA TYR A 52 -3.79 -23.42 8.92
C TYR A 52 -4.55 -24.07 7.76
N ASP A 53 -4.48 -23.49 6.56
CA ASP A 53 -5.24 -23.87 5.38
C ASP A 53 -6.78 -23.88 5.60
N ASP A 54 -7.25 -23.15 6.61
CA ASP A 54 -8.67 -22.99 6.95
C ASP A 54 -9.15 -21.58 6.56
N HIS A 55 -10.05 -21.54 5.58
CA HIS A 55 -10.64 -20.29 5.07
C HIS A 55 -11.34 -19.49 6.17
N ARG A 56 -11.91 -20.13 7.20
CA ARG A 56 -12.57 -19.44 8.31
C ARG A 56 -11.57 -18.71 9.19
N MET A 57 -10.37 -19.26 9.38
CA MET A 57 -9.30 -18.57 10.08
C MET A 57 -8.93 -17.27 9.33
N ALA A 58 -8.69 -17.35 8.02
CA ALA A 58 -8.39 -16.17 7.21
C ALA A 58 -9.48 -15.11 7.29
N MET A 59 -10.74 -15.52 7.13
CA MET A 59 -11.89 -14.61 7.10
C MET A 59 -12.19 -14.00 8.47
N CYS A 60 -12.15 -14.79 9.55
CA CYS A 60 -12.43 -14.27 10.91
C CYS A 60 -11.33 -13.32 11.38
N PHE A 61 -10.06 -13.66 11.18
CA PHE A 61 -8.96 -12.83 11.65
C PHE A 61 -8.73 -11.58 10.79
N SER A 62 -9.23 -11.55 9.54
CA SER A 62 -9.22 -10.31 8.75
C SER A 62 -10.04 -9.19 9.41
N LEU A 63 -11.04 -9.53 10.23
CA LEU A 63 -11.84 -8.54 10.97
C LEU A 63 -11.01 -7.74 12.00
N ALA A 64 -9.87 -8.26 12.44
CA ALA A 64 -8.96 -7.50 13.29
C ALA A 64 -8.40 -6.24 12.60
N ALA A 65 -8.43 -6.20 11.26
CA ALA A 65 -8.02 -5.03 10.48
C ALA A 65 -8.86 -3.76 10.74
N PHE A 66 -10.03 -3.88 11.36
CA PHE A 66 -10.80 -2.72 11.83
C PHE A 66 -10.12 -1.98 13.00
N GLY A 67 -9.21 -2.63 13.72
CA GLY A 67 -8.56 -2.03 14.88
C GLY A 67 -7.04 -1.95 14.81
N ILE A 68 -6.40 -2.86 14.09
CA ILE A 68 -4.94 -2.97 13.98
C ILE A 68 -4.52 -3.42 12.57
N PRO A 69 -3.32 -3.05 12.09
CA PRO A 69 -2.75 -3.67 10.90
C PRO A 69 -2.55 -5.18 11.10
N VAL A 70 -3.07 -5.99 10.18
CA VAL A 70 -3.00 -7.45 10.25
C VAL A 70 -2.50 -8.02 8.92
N ARG A 71 -1.50 -8.91 8.98
CA ARG A 71 -1.06 -9.72 7.86
C ARG A 71 -1.66 -11.12 7.98
N ILE A 72 -2.36 -11.58 6.95
CA ILE A 72 -2.83 -12.96 6.83
C ILE A 72 -1.81 -13.74 6.00
N ASN A 73 -1.22 -14.80 6.56
CA ASN A 73 -0.06 -15.48 5.97
C ASN A 73 -0.41 -16.35 4.74
N ASP A 74 -1.59 -16.93 4.67
CA ASP A 74 -2.07 -17.66 3.49
C ASP A 74 -3.50 -17.25 3.16
N PRO A 75 -3.71 -16.11 2.48
CA PRO A 75 -5.06 -15.65 2.14
C PRO A 75 -5.72 -16.50 1.04
N ARG A 76 -4.97 -17.33 0.30
CA ARG A 76 -5.50 -18.14 -0.81
C ARG A 76 -6.42 -19.26 -0.35
N CYS A 77 -6.32 -19.69 0.92
CA CYS A 77 -7.20 -20.72 1.50
C CYS A 77 -8.69 -20.35 1.40
N VAL A 78 -9.05 -19.06 1.30
CA VAL A 78 -10.45 -18.62 1.08
C VAL A 78 -11.00 -19.06 -0.27
N GLY A 79 -10.15 -19.39 -1.24
CA GLY A 79 -10.56 -19.87 -2.56
C GLY A 79 -11.41 -21.13 -2.53
N LYS A 80 -11.37 -21.90 -1.45
CA LYS A 80 -12.18 -23.10 -1.24
C LYS A 80 -13.69 -22.80 -1.13
N THR A 81 -14.06 -21.62 -0.63
CA THR A 81 -15.46 -21.27 -0.36
C THR A 81 -15.86 -19.90 -0.87
N PHE A 82 -14.95 -18.95 -0.88
CA PHE A 82 -15.22 -17.57 -1.29
C PHE A 82 -13.98 -16.94 -1.99
N PRO A 83 -13.70 -17.30 -3.25
CA PRO A 83 -12.50 -16.83 -3.96
C PRO A 83 -12.33 -15.31 -4.03
N GLY A 84 -13.44 -14.56 -4.06
CA GLY A 84 -13.45 -13.10 -4.09
C GLY A 84 -13.44 -12.41 -2.72
N TYR A 85 -13.31 -13.15 -1.60
CA TYR A 85 -13.50 -12.61 -0.25
C TYR A 85 -12.71 -11.35 0.03
N PHE A 86 -11.40 -11.36 -0.14
CA PHE A 86 -10.56 -10.20 0.19
C PHE A 86 -10.84 -8.99 -0.70
N LYS A 87 -11.21 -9.21 -1.98
CA LYS A 87 -11.63 -8.11 -2.85
C LYS A 87 -12.87 -7.43 -2.27
N GLN A 88 -13.91 -8.19 -1.94
CA GLN A 88 -15.14 -7.64 -1.37
C GLN A 88 -14.94 -7.10 0.05
N PHE A 89 -14.09 -7.74 0.85
CA PHE A 89 -13.74 -7.25 2.19
C PHE A 89 -13.13 -5.84 2.14
N PHE A 90 -12.18 -5.59 1.22
CA PHE A 90 -11.59 -4.27 1.03
C PHE A 90 -12.59 -3.21 0.54
N GLU A 91 -13.56 -3.61 -0.28
CA GLU A 91 -14.65 -2.71 -0.69
C GLU A 91 -15.55 -2.32 0.50
N VAL A 92 -15.80 -3.25 1.43
CA VAL A 92 -16.67 -3.03 2.60
C VAL A 92 -15.99 -2.16 3.68
N ILE A 93 -14.70 -2.37 3.91
CA ILE A 93 -13.96 -1.64 4.96
C ILE A 93 -13.41 -0.29 4.48
N ASP A 94 -13.69 0.09 3.24
CA ASP A 94 -13.19 1.33 2.60
C ASP A 94 -11.65 1.50 2.72
N VAL A 95 -10.95 0.40 2.91
CA VAL A 95 -9.47 0.36 2.91
C VAL A 95 -9.01 0.00 1.52
N VAL A 96 -8.59 1.00 0.78
CA VAL A 96 -7.94 0.79 -0.52
C VAL A 96 -6.54 0.19 -0.28
N PRO A 97 -6.27 -1.06 -0.73
CA PRO A 97 -4.97 -1.68 -0.51
C PRO A 97 -3.86 -0.99 -1.29
N VAL A 98 -2.66 -0.99 -0.71
CA VAL A 98 -1.46 -0.42 -1.33
C VAL A 98 -0.33 -1.44 -1.35
N ILE A 99 0.31 -1.58 -2.51
CA ILE A 99 1.62 -2.23 -2.66
C ILE A 99 2.64 -1.12 -2.88
N ALA A 100 3.56 -0.94 -1.93
CA ALA A 100 4.66 0.00 -2.03
C ALA A 100 5.92 -0.73 -2.51
N ILE A 101 6.54 -0.24 -3.59
CA ILE A 101 7.77 -0.80 -4.17
C ILE A 101 8.83 0.27 -4.15
N ASP A 102 9.78 0.15 -3.24
CA ASP A 102 10.87 1.10 -3.07
C ASP A 102 12.19 0.56 -3.65
N GLY A 103 13.11 1.45 -3.95
CA GLY A 103 14.45 1.07 -4.44
C GLY A 103 15.18 2.21 -5.13
N PRO A 104 16.48 2.02 -5.46
CA PRO A 104 17.28 3.02 -6.13
C PRO A 104 16.78 3.30 -7.56
N SER A 105 17.28 4.38 -8.16
CA SER A 105 17.04 4.65 -9.58
C SER A 105 17.60 3.53 -10.45
N ALA A 106 16.91 3.23 -11.56
CA ALA A 106 17.30 2.18 -12.50
C ALA A 106 17.28 0.73 -11.96
N SER A 107 16.68 0.46 -10.79
CA SER A 107 16.51 -0.90 -10.26
C SER A 107 15.45 -1.75 -11.00
N GLY A 108 14.72 -1.17 -11.94
CA GLY A 108 13.62 -1.85 -12.64
C GLY A 108 12.28 -1.81 -11.89
N LYS A 109 12.22 -1.18 -10.71
CA LYS A 109 11.00 -1.13 -9.86
C LYS A 109 9.76 -0.61 -10.60
N GLY A 110 9.88 0.45 -11.39
CA GLY A 110 8.77 1.01 -12.17
C GLY A 110 8.17 0.01 -13.15
N THR A 111 9.01 -0.77 -13.84
CA THR A 111 8.56 -1.83 -14.75
C THR A 111 7.81 -2.93 -13.98
N VAL A 112 8.35 -3.34 -12.83
CA VAL A 112 7.71 -4.34 -11.97
C VAL A 112 6.39 -3.80 -11.43
N ALA A 113 6.38 -2.57 -10.90
CA ALA A 113 5.20 -1.94 -10.33
C ALA A 113 4.06 -1.78 -11.34
N ALA A 114 4.36 -1.27 -12.53
CA ALA A 114 3.38 -1.12 -13.62
C ALA A 114 2.79 -2.48 -14.03
N ARG A 115 3.64 -3.52 -14.13
CA ARG A 115 3.19 -4.88 -14.47
C ARG A 115 2.32 -5.50 -13.38
N VAL A 116 2.67 -5.30 -12.11
CA VAL A 116 1.85 -5.76 -10.97
C VAL A 116 0.50 -5.04 -10.98
N ALA A 117 0.48 -3.72 -11.17
CA ALA A 117 -0.75 -2.94 -11.25
C ALA A 117 -1.67 -3.45 -12.37
N ALA A 118 -1.12 -3.69 -13.57
CA ALA A 118 -1.87 -4.22 -14.71
C ALA A 118 -2.47 -5.60 -14.43
N VAL A 119 -1.71 -6.52 -13.82
CA VAL A 119 -2.18 -7.87 -13.47
C VAL A 119 -3.30 -7.83 -12.44
N LEU A 120 -3.23 -6.90 -11.47
CA LEU A 120 -4.24 -6.75 -10.42
C LEU A 120 -5.43 -5.89 -10.84
N GLY A 121 -5.34 -5.15 -11.96
CA GLY A 121 -6.32 -4.13 -12.35
C GLY A 121 -6.36 -2.96 -11.37
N TRP A 122 -5.22 -2.63 -10.75
CA TRP A 122 -5.08 -1.55 -9.77
C TRP A 122 -4.51 -0.29 -10.39
N HIS A 123 -4.68 0.83 -9.69
CA HIS A 123 -4.03 2.09 -10.08
C HIS A 123 -2.51 1.98 -9.89
N TYR A 124 -1.80 2.78 -10.68
CA TYR A 124 -0.34 2.86 -10.62
C TYR A 124 0.11 4.28 -10.33
N LEU A 125 1.08 4.43 -9.44
CA LEU A 125 1.76 5.69 -9.13
C LEU A 125 3.27 5.54 -9.36
N ASP A 126 3.80 6.20 -10.39
CA ASP A 126 5.23 6.54 -10.52
C ASP A 126 5.48 7.83 -9.74
N SER A 127 5.96 7.71 -8.50
CA SER A 127 6.26 8.91 -7.69
C SER A 127 7.38 9.74 -8.29
N GLY A 128 8.32 9.11 -8.97
CA GLY A 128 9.40 9.80 -9.68
C GLY A 128 8.89 10.70 -10.81
N ALA A 129 7.79 10.33 -11.46
CA ALA A 129 7.17 11.17 -12.49
C ALA A 129 6.69 12.50 -11.92
N LEU A 130 6.16 12.54 -10.69
CA LEU A 130 5.71 13.80 -10.07
C LEU A 130 6.87 14.77 -9.83
N TYR A 131 8.04 14.28 -9.41
CA TYR A 131 9.23 15.11 -9.25
C TYR A 131 9.77 15.59 -10.60
N ARG A 132 9.75 14.75 -11.64
CA ARG A 132 10.12 15.15 -13.02
C ARG A 132 9.16 16.21 -13.57
N LEU A 133 7.86 16.07 -13.34
CA LEU A 133 6.85 17.06 -13.72
C LEU A 133 7.05 18.38 -13.00
N THR A 134 7.36 18.34 -11.70
CA THR A 134 7.70 19.54 -10.91
C THR A 134 8.94 20.25 -11.48
N ALA A 135 10.00 19.50 -11.79
CA ALA A 135 11.21 20.07 -12.38
C ALA A 135 10.95 20.69 -13.78
N LEU A 136 10.14 20.04 -14.62
CA LEU A 136 9.74 20.55 -15.94
C LEU A 136 8.89 21.83 -15.78
N ALA A 137 7.92 21.83 -14.89
CA ALA A 137 7.06 23.00 -14.64
C ALA A 137 7.87 24.19 -14.11
N ALA A 138 8.80 23.96 -13.17
CA ALA A 138 9.69 24.99 -12.66
C ALA A 138 10.59 25.58 -13.77
N ARG A 139 11.17 24.73 -14.62
CA ARG A 139 11.95 25.16 -15.77
C ARG A 139 11.12 26.00 -16.75
N ARG A 140 9.89 25.59 -17.08
CA ARG A 140 8.99 26.36 -17.96
C ARG A 140 8.62 27.72 -17.38
N ALA A 141 8.50 27.79 -16.05
CA ALA A 141 8.25 29.03 -15.31
C ALA A 141 9.50 29.87 -15.08
N ALA A 142 10.68 29.46 -15.61
CA ALA A 142 11.99 30.07 -15.34
C ALA A 142 12.32 30.20 -13.85
N VAL A 143 11.84 29.26 -13.01
CA VAL A 143 12.13 29.19 -11.57
C VAL A 143 13.34 28.27 -11.36
N PRO A 144 14.39 28.73 -10.67
CA PRO A 144 15.54 27.89 -10.34
C PRO A 144 15.11 26.72 -9.45
N TRP A 145 15.63 25.51 -9.72
CA TRP A 145 15.33 24.31 -8.93
C TRP A 145 15.81 24.39 -7.48
N THR A 146 16.63 25.40 -7.14
CA THR A 146 17.12 25.69 -5.79
C THR A 146 16.19 26.62 -4.99
N ASP A 147 15.20 27.25 -5.64
CA ASP A 147 14.21 28.09 -4.97
C ASP A 147 13.10 27.20 -4.38
N GLU A 148 13.33 26.73 -3.15
CA GLU A 148 12.46 25.78 -2.47
C GLU A 148 11.01 26.27 -2.37
N THR A 149 10.81 27.54 -2.03
CA THR A 149 9.46 28.11 -1.84
C THR A 149 8.70 28.18 -3.15
N ALA A 150 9.32 28.68 -4.21
CA ALA A 150 8.67 28.80 -5.51
C ALA A 150 8.43 27.42 -6.14
N VAL A 151 9.38 26.47 -6.02
CA VAL A 151 9.21 25.10 -6.54
C VAL A 151 8.14 24.34 -5.75
N ALA A 152 8.04 24.51 -4.43
CA ALA A 152 6.98 23.91 -3.64
C ALA A 152 5.57 24.42 -4.04
N ALA A 153 5.45 25.72 -4.31
CA ALA A 153 4.21 26.30 -4.82
C ALA A 153 3.82 25.69 -6.19
N ILE A 154 4.78 25.51 -7.09
CA ILE A 154 4.58 24.84 -8.38
C ILE A 154 4.15 23.38 -8.16
N ALA A 155 4.80 22.64 -7.27
CA ALA A 155 4.48 21.26 -6.95
C ALA A 155 3.02 21.10 -6.43
N ALA A 156 2.61 22.02 -5.55
CA ALA A 156 1.26 22.04 -5.02
C ALA A 156 0.18 22.32 -6.11
N ALA A 157 0.52 23.20 -7.06
CA ALA A 157 -0.38 23.66 -8.12
C ALA A 157 -0.25 22.87 -9.43
N LEU A 158 0.47 21.74 -9.46
CA LEU A 158 0.66 20.94 -10.67
C LEU A 158 -0.69 20.58 -11.31
N ASP A 159 -0.92 21.04 -12.54
CA ASP A 159 -2.05 20.65 -13.37
C ASP A 159 -1.62 19.48 -14.25
N VAL A 160 -1.83 18.26 -13.75
CA VAL A 160 -1.39 17.03 -14.41
C VAL A 160 -2.49 15.99 -14.49
N GLU A 161 -2.61 15.39 -15.66
CA GLU A 161 -3.47 14.25 -15.94
C GLU A 161 -2.61 13.04 -16.37
N PHE A 162 -2.87 11.88 -15.74
CA PHE A 162 -2.23 10.62 -16.11
C PHE A 162 -3.22 9.78 -16.92
N GLY A 163 -2.94 9.57 -18.19
CA GLY A 163 -3.63 8.63 -19.05
C GLY A 163 -2.98 7.25 -19.02
N GLU A 164 -3.52 6.30 -19.79
CA GLU A 164 -3.00 4.92 -19.84
C GLU A 164 -1.53 4.89 -20.35
N ASN A 165 -1.21 5.68 -21.38
CA ASN A 165 0.13 5.79 -21.97
C ASN A 165 0.58 7.23 -22.18
N SER A 166 -0.04 8.19 -21.51
CA SER A 166 0.22 9.62 -21.68
C SER A 166 0.29 10.35 -20.36
N ILE A 167 1.09 11.39 -20.32
CA ILE A 167 1.16 12.32 -19.18
C ILE A 167 0.96 13.72 -19.77
N VAL A 168 -0.09 14.39 -19.31
CA VAL A 168 -0.45 15.73 -19.74
C VAL A 168 -0.18 16.71 -18.63
N LEU A 169 0.57 17.77 -18.90
CA LEU A 169 0.87 18.87 -17.98
C LEU A 169 0.33 20.17 -18.58
N ALA A 170 -0.61 20.82 -17.90
CA ALA A 170 -1.26 22.06 -18.36
C ALA A 170 -1.80 21.95 -19.80
N GLY A 171 -2.45 20.82 -20.11
CA GLY A 171 -3.05 20.53 -21.41
C GLY A 171 -2.07 20.07 -22.51
N GLU A 172 -0.78 19.93 -22.22
CA GLU A 172 0.24 19.49 -23.19
C GLU A 172 0.80 18.11 -22.79
N GLU A 173 0.93 17.20 -23.77
CA GLU A 173 1.55 15.89 -23.57
C GLU A 173 3.06 16.05 -23.34
N VAL A 174 3.58 15.47 -22.24
CA VAL A 174 4.95 15.67 -21.77
C VAL A 174 5.69 14.37 -21.43
N GLY A 175 5.15 13.21 -21.76
CA GLY A 175 5.73 11.91 -21.39
C GLY A 175 7.18 11.74 -21.85
N ASP A 176 7.53 12.22 -23.02
CA ASP A 176 8.91 12.22 -23.51
C ASP A 176 9.75 13.32 -22.84
N ALA A 177 9.18 14.53 -22.71
CA ALA A 177 9.89 15.67 -22.14
C ALA A 177 10.38 15.41 -20.70
N ILE A 178 9.60 14.71 -19.88
CA ILE A 178 10.00 14.39 -18.50
C ILE A 178 11.07 13.31 -18.38
N ARG A 179 11.39 12.61 -19.49
CA ARG A 179 12.43 11.57 -19.53
C ARG A 179 13.81 12.11 -19.93
N HIS A 180 13.89 13.35 -20.39
CA HIS A 180 15.17 13.98 -20.72
C HIS A 180 16.12 14.02 -19.51
N GLU A 181 17.41 13.87 -19.76
CA GLU A 181 18.43 13.77 -18.71
C GLU A 181 18.49 15.02 -17.82
N ASP A 182 18.39 16.21 -18.39
CA ASP A 182 18.36 17.47 -17.68
C ASP A 182 17.18 17.55 -16.69
N ILE A 183 15.99 17.07 -17.09
CA ILE A 183 14.82 17.00 -16.21
C ILE A 183 15.03 15.95 -15.10
N SER A 184 15.70 14.85 -15.39
CA SER A 184 16.03 13.84 -14.39
C SER A 184 16.99 14.39 -13.32
N VAL A 185 17.97 15.22 -13.75
CA VAL A 185 18.84 15.96 -12.82
C VAL A 185 18.04 16.95 -11.98
N GLY A 186 17.18 17.77 -12.61
CA GLY A 186 16.30 18.69 -11.92
C GLY A 186 15.36 17.99 -10.95
N ALA A 187 14.79 16.84 -11.32
CA ALA A 187 13.95 16.05 -10.45
C ALA A 187 14.68 15.60 -9.17
N SER A 188 15.96 15.23 -9.30
CA SER A 188 16.79 14.87 -8.15
C SER A 188 17.05 16.05 -7.22
N GLN A 189 17.22 17.25 -7.79
CA GLN A 189 17.41 18.47 -7.01
C GLN A 189 16.13 18.87 -6.26
N VAL A 190 14.99 18.92 -6.95
CA VAL A 190 13.72 19.32 -6.32
C VAL A 190 13.23 18.26 -5.31
N ALA A 191 13.54 16.98 -5.50
CA ALA A 191 13.21 15.92 -4.56
C ALA A 191 14.02 16.00 -3.25
N ALA A 192 15.13 16.72 -3.22
CA ALA A 192 15.91 16.97 -2.01
C ALA A 192 15.31 18.07 -1.13
N LEU A 193 14.38 18.88 -1.68
CA LEU A 193 13.77 20.01 -0.99
C LEU A 193 12.60 19.54 -0.10
N PRO A 194 12.65 19.72 1.24
CA PRO A 194 11.60 19.28 2.15
C PRO A 194 10.22 19.84 1.80
N ALA A 195 10.10 21.15 1.52
CA ALA A 195 8.81 21.75 1.20
C ALA A 195 8.19 21.20 -0.10
N VAL A 196 8.99 20.79 -1.07
CA VAL A 196 8.50 20.13 -2.30
C VAL A 196 7.97 18.73 -1.99
N ARG A 197 8.65 17.98 -1.12
CA ARG A 197 8.20 16.65 -0.68
C ARG A 197 6.87 16.74 0.05
N ASP A 198 6.73 17.71 0.95
CA ASP A 198 5.49 17.95 1.68
C ASP A 198 4.34 18.35 0.74
N ALA A 199 4.61 19.22 -0.23
CA ALA A 199 3.63 19.63 -1.23
C ALA A 199 3.13 18.44 -2.08
N LEU A 200 4.02 17.52 -2.47
CA LEU A 200 3.66 16.33 -3.26
C LEU A 200 3.04 15.21 -2.44
N LEU A 201 3.27 15.15 -1.12
CA LEU A 201 2.79 14.07 -0.26
C LEU A 201 1.25 13.90 -0.32
N PHE A 202 0.53 15.03 -0.25
CA PHE A 202 -0.93 15.00 -0.34
C PHE A 202 -1.39 14.47 -1.70
N ARG A 203 -0.76 14.90 -2.78
CA ARG A 203 -1.06 14.45 -4.14
C ARG A 203 -0.76 12.96 -4.32
N GLN A 204 0.39 12.49 -3.85
CA GLN A 204 0.74 11.06 -3.89
C GLN A 204 -0.31 10.21 -3.17
N ARG A 205 -0.73 10.62 -1.98
CA ARG A 205 -1.77 9.92 -1.21
C ARG A 205 -3.14 9.92 -1.88
N ALA A 206 -3.47 10.95 -2.67
CA ALA A 206 -4.71 11.02 -3.43
C ALA A 206 -4.82 9.99 -4.58
N PHE A 207 -3.70 9.35 -4.98
CA PHE A 207 -3.73 8.21 -5.92
C PHE A 207 -4.33 6.94 -5.30
N ARG A 208 -4.42 6.85 -3.97
CA ARG A 208 -5.01 5.71 -3.27
C ARG A 208 -6.51 5.70 -3.46
N ARG A 209 -6.96 4.97 -4.48
CA ARG A 209 -8.38 4.81 -4.87
C ARG A 209 -8.66 3.35 -5.18
N GLY A 210 -9.92 2.91 -4.96
CA GLY A 210 -10.36 1.57 -5.31
C GLY A 210 -10.15 1.24 -6.79
N PRO A 211 -9.79 0.00 -7.12
CA PRO A 211 -9.75 -1.20 -6.27
C PRO A 211 -8.44 -1.38 -5.49
N GLY A 212 -7.39 -0.61 -5.75
CA GLY A 212 -6.09 -0.68 -5.11
C GLY A 212 -5.05 0.19 -5.79
N LEU A 213 -3.88 0.34 -5.17
CA LEU A 213 -2.76 1.12 -5.66
C LEU A 213 -1.45 0.32 -5.61
N VAL A 214 -0.70 0.35 -6.70
CA VAL A 214 0.73 -0.01 -6.71
C VAL A 214 1.52 1.29 -6.86
N ALA A 215 2.36 1.62 -5.88
CA ALA A 215 3.15 2.83 -5.87
C ALA A 215 4.64 2.49 -5.89
N ASP A 216 5.41 3.08 -6.81
CA ASP A 216 6.85 2.95 -6.80
C ASP A 216 7.56 4.27 -6.49
N GLY A 217 8.68 4.15 -5.75
CA GLY A 217 9.45 5.30 -5.33
C GLY A 217 10.72 4.95 -4.56
N ARG A 218 11.01 5.75 -3.55
CA ARG A 218 12.14 5.55 -2.63
C ARG A 218 11.71 5.49 -1.16
N ASP A 219 10.51 5.98 -0.87
CA ASP A 219 9.96 6.13 0.48
C ASP A 219 8.44 5.87 0.53
N MET A 220 7.93 5.11 -0.47
CA MET A 220 6.50 4.80 -0.56
C MET A 220 6.01 4.03 0.66
N GLY A 221 6.76 3.00 1.07
CA GLY A 221 6.38 2.16 2.20
C GLY A 221 6.79 2.71 3.57
N SER A 222 7.63 3.73 3.64
CA SER A 222 8.10 4.32 4.91
C SER A 222 7.44 5.66 5.23
N VAL A 223 7.16 6.49 4.24
CA VAL A 223 6.67 7.86 4.41
C VAL A 223 5.30 8.08 3.78
N VAL A 224 5.14 7.74 2.49
CA VAL A 224 3.91 8.08 1.76
C VAL A 224 2.74 7.19 2.18
N PHE A 225 2.95 5.88 2.22
CA PHE A 225 1.97 4.86 2.62
C PHE A 225 2.56 3.95 3.70
N PRO A 226 2.80 4.48 4.93
CA PRO A 226 3.40 3.68 6.00
C PRO A 226 2.50 2.51 6.43
N ASP A 227 1.22 2.56 6.08
CA ASP A 227 0.20 1.54 6.30
C ASP A 227 0.01 0.60 5.09
N ALA A 228 0.87 0.67 4.07
CA ALA A 228 0.81 -0.24 2.92
C ALA A 228 0.87 -1.71 3.36
N GLN A 229 -0.07 -2.52 2.84
CA GLN A 229 -0.21 -3.94 3.19
C GLN A 229 0.94 -4.79 2.67
N THR A 230 1.57 -4.34 1.59
CA THR A 230 2.77 -4.99 1.05
C THR A 230 3.84 -3.94 0.78
N LYS A 231 5.05 -4.20 1.28
CA LYS A 231 6.22 -3.34 1.07
C LYS A 231 7.34 -4.19 0.50
N VAL A 232 7.85 -3.78 -0.65
CA VAL A 232 8.94 -4.45 -1.37
C VAL A 232 10.08 -3.46 -1.55
N PHE A 233 11.30 -3.92 -1.37
CA PHE A 233 12.51 -3.16 -1.70
C PHE A 233 13.31 -3.91 -2.76
N LEU A 234 13.62 -3.25 -3.91
CA LEU A 234 14.35 -3.80 -5.05
C LEU A 234 15.74 -3.20 -5.17
#